data_3bffd7db8c03820411755cb6d57c8737
#
_entry.id   3bffd7db8c03820411755cb6d57c8737
#
_cell.length_a   1.000
_cell.length_b   1.000
_cell.length_c   1.000
_cell.angle_alpha   90.00
_cell.angle_beta   90.00
_cell.angle_gamma   90.00
#
_symmetry.space_group_name_H-M   'P 1'
#
loop_
_entity.id
_entity.type
_entity.pdbx_description
1 polymer ?
#
loop_
_entity_poly.entity_id
_entity_poly.type
_entity_poly.pdbx_seq_one_letter_code
_entity_poly.pdbx_strand_id
1 'polypeptide(L)'
;MAIDHVLKLYAETIRSPYLHYGYWDKPEKVNADSLSIDDIANAQGRYIEHLTSFIPDDVQSILDVGCGVGGNAAYLQESGFDIDVLSPDSYQEEMIKEKFNGTLQFFKSKFEDFETDRTYDLILESESACYIKIEAGFISARRALRTGGYLLVADYFVCYHDEKGSPHLKSSHPMQAYLKAGEVADFKLLKEYDQTENTMPTLDAAYNFIKRFILPTAEYAQVSLQRKNPLTYQLMKSLFGKKLSGKMDQMDLVKSEEFRKYRKYMIYLFQKI
;
A
#
# COMPACT_ATOMS: atom_id res chain seq x y z
N MET A 1 14.86 -12.93 0.39
CA MET A 1 13.41 -13.09 0.51
C MET A 1 12.82 -13.27 -0.88
N ALA A 2 11.62 -13.83 -1.00
CA ALA A 2 11.00 -14.08 -2.30
C ALA A 2 10.45 -12.77 -2.89
N ILE A 3 10.38 -12.70 -4.22
CA ILE A 3 9.75 -11.61 -4.97
C ILE A 3 8.23 -11.64 -4.73
N ASP A 4 7.62 -10.51 -4.43
CA ASP A 4 6.17 -10.37 -4.46
C ASP A 4 5.68 -10.27 -5.91
N HIS A 5 5.21 -11.39 -6.44
CA HIS A 5 4.72 -11.47 -7.82
C HIS A 5 3.45 -10.66 -8.09
N VAL A 6 2.67 -10.32 -7.05
CA VAL A 6 1.47 -9.50 -7.19
C VAL A 6 1.86 -8.04 -7.36
N LEU A 7 2.78 -7.53 -6.53
CA LEU A 7 3.36 -6.20 -6.67
C LEU A 7 4.07 -6.02 -8.01
N LYS A 8 4.86 -7.03 -8.42
CA LYS A 8 5.52 -7.03 -9.73
C LYS A 8 4.51 -6.91 -10.88
N LEU A 9 3.47 -7.75 -10.88
CA LEU A 9 2.41 -7.70 -11.89
C LEU A 9 1.75 -6.32 -11.94
N TYR A 10 1.44 -5.74 -10.79
CA TYR A 10 0.84 -4.42 -10.68
C TYR A 10 1.76 -3.34 -11.27
N ALA A 11 3.03 -3.30 -10.86
CA ALA A 11 4.02 -2.35 -11.36
C ALA A 11 4.20 -2.43 -12.89
N GLU A 12 4.31 -3.65 -13.44
CA GLU A 12 4.50 -3.87 -14.88
C GLU A 12 3.25 -3.58 -15.71
N THR A 13 2.05 -3.73 -15.12
CA THR A 13 0.78 -3.49 -15.82
C THR A 13 0.43 -2.01 -15.88
N ILE A 14 0.50 -1.30 -14.76
CA ILE A 14 0.14 0.13 -14.67
C ILE A 14 1.26 1.01 -15.20
N ARG A 15 2.52 0.57 -15.05
CA ARG A 15 3.73 1.32 -15.45
C ARG A 15 3.80 2.71 -14.81
N SER A 16 3.13 2.87 -13.67
CA SER A 16 3.27 4.04 -12.83
C SER A 16 4.52 3.91 -11.95
N PRO A 17 5.19 5.02 -11.62
CA PRO A 17 6.26 4.99 -10.63
C PRO A 17 5.77 4.70 -9.21
N TYR A 18 4.46 4.62 -9.00
CA TYR A 18 3.82 4.44 -7.69
C TYR A 18 3.04 3.12 -7.62
N LEU A 19 2.94 2.56 -6.41
CA LEU A 19 2.16 1.34 -6.14
C LEU A 19 0.93 1.59 -5.24
N HIS A 20 0.83 2.78 -4.65
CA HIS A 20 -0.28 3.19 -3.78
C HIS A 20 -1.52 3.64 -4.57
N TYR A 21 -2.62 3.86 -3.87
CA TYR A 21 -3.85 4.44 -4.44
C TYR A 21 -3.60 5.85 -4.95
N GLY A 22 -4.48 6.33 -5.83
CA GLY A 22 -4.51 7.73 -6.25
C GLY A 22 -5.35 8.58 -5.30
N TYR A 23 -5.06 9.89 -5.26
CA TYR A 23 -5.85 10.90 -4.58
C TYR A 23 -6.68 11.71 -5.59
N TRP A 24 -7.97 11.82 -5.34
CA TRP A 24 -8.93 12.49 -6.21
C TRP A 24 -9.57 13.65 -5.46
N ASP A 25 -9.27 14.89 -5.85
CA ASP A 25 -9.75 16.10 -5.17
C ASP A 25 -11.28 16.20 -5.13
N LYS A 26 -11.95 15.70 -6.17
CA LYS A 26 -13.41 15.71 -6.33
C LYS A 26 -13.89 14.30 -6.70
N PRO A 27 -13.81 13.33 -5.76
CA PRO A 27 -14.12 11.93 -6.03
C PRO A 27 -15.55 11.72 -6.53
N GLU A 28 -16.51 12.55 -6.12
CA GLU A 28 -17.90 12.53 -6.53
C GLU A 28 -18.11 12.86 -8.03
N LYS A 29 -17.11 13.44 -8.70
CA LYS A 29 -17.15 13.78 -10.13
C LYS A 29 -16.42 12.75 -11.01
N VAL A 30 -15.81 11.75 -10.40
CA VAL A 30 -15.02 10.75 -11.10
C VAL A 30 -15.92 9.64 -11.61
N ASN A 31 -15.88 9.40 -12.93
CA ASN A 31 -16.47 8.22 -13.51
C ASN A 31 -15.42 7.11 -13.63
N ALA A 32 -15.39 6.20 -12.66
CA ALA A 32 -14.42 5.10 -12.61
C ALA A 32 -14.47 4.15 -13.82
N ASP A 33 -15.58 4.14 -14.56
CA ASP A 33 -15.75 3.34 -15.78
C ASP A 33 -14.94 3.85 -16.97
N SER A 34 -14.58 5.13 -16.98
CA SER A 34 -13.89 5.80 -18.08
C SER A 34 -12.44 6.17 -17.78
N LEU A 35 -11.94 5.82 -16.58
CA LEU A 35 -10.58 6.13 -16.21
C LEU A 35 -9.56 5.36 -17.05
N SER A 36 -8.58 6.07 -17.56
CA SER A 36 -7.39 5.54 -18.20
C SER A 36 -6.29 5.20 -17.18
N ILE A 37 -5.27 4.50 -17.63
CA ILE A 37 -4.05 4.26 -16.81
C ILE A 37 -3.37 5.59 -16.46
N ASP A 38 -3.34 6.55 -17.38
CA ASP A 38 -2.75 7.86 -17.16
C ASP A 38 -3.52 8.67 -16.10
N ASP A 39 -4.85 8.56 -16.06
CA ASP A 39 -5.66 9.20 -15.01
C ASP A 39 -5.32 8.65 -13.64
N ILE A 40 -5.10 7.33 -13.54
CA ILE A 40 -4.67 6.67 -12.29
C ILE A 40 -3.27 7.13 -11.91
N ALA A 41 -2.31 7.14 -12.84
CA ALA A 41 -0.94 7.60 -12.59
C ALA A 41 -0.91 9.06 -12.12
N ASN A 42 -1.72 9.94 -12.74
CA ASN A 42 -1.87 11.34 -12.32
C ASN A 42 -2.48 11.44 -10.90
N ALA A 43 -3.46 10.61 -10.57
CA ALA A 43 -4.03 10.57 -9.23
C ALA A 43 -3.03 10.07 -8.19
N GLN A 44 -2.14 9.13 -8.55
CA GLN A 44 -1.04 8.69 -7.70
C GLN A 44 -0.01 9.80 -7.48
N GLY A 45 0.28 10.63 -8.49
CA GLY A 45 1.09 11.84 -8.32
C GLY A 45 0.45 12.82 -7.33
N ARG A 46 -0.85 13.10 -7.43
CA ARG A 46 -1.57 13.93 -6.45
C ARG A 46 -1.58 13.34 -5.05
N TYR A 47 -1.58 12.02 -4.92
CA TYR A 47 -1.51 11.37 -3.62
C TYR A 47 -0.20 11.71 -2.89
N ILE A 48 0.95 11.59 -3.54
CA ILE A 48 2.22 11.92 -2.90
C ILE A 48 2.35 13.42 -2.62
N GLU A 49 1.86 14.30 -3.48
CA GLU A 49 1.76 15.74 -3.23
C GLU A 49 0.92 16.03 -1.97
N HIS A 50 -0.26 15.40 -1.87
CA HIS A 50 -1.12 15.54 -0.70
C HIS A 50 -0.45 15.01 0.56
N LEU A 51 0.15 13.81 0.50
CA LEU A 51 0.84 13.20 1.64
C LEU A 51 2.01 14.06 2.12
N THR A 52 2.79 14.63 1.19
CA THR A 52 3.93 15.51 1.50
C THR A 52 3.49 16.78 2.24
N SER A 53 2.26 17.27 2.02
CA SER A 53 1.72 18.44 2.75
C SER A 53 1.54 18.22 4.26
N PHE A 54 1.65 16.98 4.73
CA PHE A 54 1.62 16.65 6.16
C PHE A 54 3.01 16.65 6.80
N ILE A 55 4.08 16.69 6.01
CA ILE A 55 5.47 16.72 6.51
C ILE A 55 5.72 18.06 7.19
N PRO A 56 6.20 18.09 8.45
CA PRO A 56 6.56 19.33 9.13
C PRO A 56 7.76 20.03 8.49
N ASP A 57 7.82 21.37 8.61
CA ASP A 57 8.84 22.22 7.99
C ASP A 57 10.28 21.96 8.53
N ASP A 58 10.41 21.37 9.72
CA ASP A 58 11.70 21.05 10.35
C ASP A 58 12.28 19.69 9.94
N VAL A 59 11.62 18.97 9.01
CA VAL A 59 12.06 17.69 8.48
C VAL A 59 13.02 17.89 7.32
N GLN A 60 14.15 17.19 7.35
CA GLN A 60 15.13 17.14 6.27
C GLN A 60 15.45 15.70 5.86
N SER A 61 15.55 14.77 6.82
CA SER A 61 15.90 13.38 6.57
C SER A 61 14.70 12.45 6.76
N ILE A 62 14.45 11.59 5.77
CA ILE A 62 13.30 10.68 5.74
C ILE A 62 13.76 9.24 5.49
N LEU A 63 13.19 8.30 6.24
CA LEU A 63 13.24 6.87 5.92
C LEU A 63 11.88 6.45 5.34
N ASP A 64 11.86 6.08 4.06
CA ASP A 64 10.66 5.55 3.38
C ASP A 64 10.59 4.04 3.57
N VAL A 65 9.66 3.59 4.41
CA VAL A 65 9.49 2.18 4.81
C VAL A 65 8.46 1.51 3.93
N GLY A 66 8.89 0.47 3.21
CA GLY A 66 8.06 -0.18 2.20
C GLY A 66 8.01 0.63 0.90
N CYS A 67 9.17 1.08 0.45
CA CYS A 67 9.38 2.07 -0.61
C CYS A 67 8.82 1.71 -2.00
N GLY A 68 8.26 0.53 -2.18
CA GLY A 68 7.76 0.08 -3.48
C GLY A 68 8.84 0.13 -4.57
N VAL A 69 8.50 0.67 -5.72
CA VAL A 69 9.43 0.85 -6.85
C VAL A 69 10.08 2.25 -6.85
N GLY A 70 10.04 2.95 -5.70
CA GLY A 70 10.75 4.20 -5.48
C GLY A 70 10.08 5.45 -6.07
N GLY A 71 8.76 5.44 -6.24
CA GLY A 71 8.02 6.60 -6.70
C GLY A 71 8.03 7.72 -5.66
N ASN A 72 7.64 7.40 -4.43
CA ASN A 72 7.65 8.36 -3.32
C ASN A 72 9.06 8.88 -3.04
N ALA A 73 10.05 7.98 -3.00
CA ALA A 73 11.44 8.36 -2.77
C ALA A 73 11.97 9.35 -3.83
N ALA A 74 11.63 9.14 -5.12
CA ALA A 74 12.02 10.07 -6.19
C ALA A 74 11.37 11.45 -5.99
N TYR A 75 10.06 11.50 -5.74
CA TYR A 75 9.34 12.74 -5.51
C TYR A 75 9.90 13.52 -4.31
N LEU A 76 10.16 12.82 -3.20
CA LEU A 76 10.70 13.44 -1.99
C LEU A 76 12.14 13.93 -2.18
N GLN A 77 12.97 13.19 -2.91
CA GLN A 77 14.33 13.61 -3.26
C GLN A 77 14.32 14.85 -4.15
N GLU A 78 13.45 14.90 -5.16
CA GLU A 78 13.23 16.08 -6.01
C GLU A 78 12.70 17.28 -5.21
N SER A 79 11.96 17.05 -4.13
CA SER A 79 11.47 18.06 -3.19
C SER A 79 12.55 18.54 -2.21
N GLY A 80 13.77 17.98 -2.26
CA GLY A 80 14.92 18.42 -1.48
C GLY A 80 15.17 17.68 -0.16
N PHE A 81 14.44 16.60 0.10
CA PHE A 81 14.67 15.76 1.29
C PHE A 81 15.85 14.79 1.08
N ASP A 82 16.55 14.49 2.15
CA ASP A 82 17.57 13.43 2.24
C ASP A 82 16.86 12.10 2.56
N ILE A 83 16.82 11.18 1.58
CA ILE A 83 15.99 9.98 1.62
C ILE A 83 16.83 8.73 1.68
N ASP A 84 16.51 7.86 2.63
CA ASP A 84 16.87 6.45 2.62
C ASP A 84 15.60 5.61 2.48
N VAL A 85 15.73 4.41 1.93
CA VAL A 85 14.59 3.52 1.69
C VAL A 85 14.80 2.13 2.27
N LEU A 86 13.70 1.50 2.69
CA LEU A 86 13.73 0.18 3.31
C LEU A 86 12.65 -0.72 2.72
N SER A 87 13.04 -1.94 2.35
CA SER A 87 12.09 -3.01 2.00
C SER A 87 12.75 -4.39 2.14
N PRO A 88 12.00 -5.43 2.53
CA PRO A 88 12.49 -6.80 2.49
C PRO A 88 12.47 -7.44 1.10
N ASP A 89 11.82 -6.81 0.10
CA ASP A 89 11.56 -7.39 -1.21
C ASP A 89 12.73 -7.22 -2.19
N SER A 90 13.12 -8.29 -2.87
CA SER A 90 14.26 -8.29 -3.79
C SER A 90 13.95 -7.61 -5.12
N TYR A 91 12.70 -7.64 -5.58
CA TYR A 91 12.31 -6.94 -6.79
C TYR A 91 12.34 -5.41 -6.58
N GLN A 92 11.86 -4.95 -5.42
CA GLN A 92 11.95 -3.53 -5.06
C GLN A 92 13.42 -3.08 -4.97
N GLU A 93 14.31 -3.90 -4.39
CA GLU A 93 15.74 -3.62 -4.36
C GLU A 93 16.34 -3.43 -5.76
N GLU A 94 16.00 -4.31 -6.70
CA GLU A 94 16.44 -4.19 -8.10
C GLU A 94 15.97 -2.89 -8.74
N MET A 95 14.67 -2.58 -8.61
CA MET A 95 14.07 -1.37 -9.18
C MET A 95 14.68 -0.09 -8.61
N ILE A 96 14.94 -0.05 -7.29
CA ILE A 96 15.61 1.09 -6.64
C ILE A 96 17.04 1.26 -7.14
N LYS A 97 17.81 0.17 -7.21
CA LYS A 97 19.20 0.22 -7.72
C LYS A 97 19.27 0.71 -9.16
N GLU A 98 18.38 0.25 -10.01
CA GLU A 98 18.30 0.67 -11.41
C GLU A 98 17.89 2.14 -11.52
N LYS A 99 16.84 2.56 -10.81
CA LYS A 99 16.27 3.90 -10.89
C LYS A 99 17.22 4.98 -10.36
N PHE A 100 17.91 4.72 -9.26
CA PHE A 100 18.72 5.71 -8.55
C PHE A 100 20.24 5.58 -8.78
N ASN A 101 20.69 4.58 -9.55
CA ASN A 101 22.11 4.36 -9.86
C ASN A 101 23.02 4.36 -8.61
N GLY A 102 22.52 3.86 -7.47
CA GLY A 102 23.26 3.81 -6.20
C GLY A 102 23.39 5.13 -5.46
N THR A 103 22.69 6.19 -5.85
CA THR A 103 22.71 7.49 -5.14
C THR A 103 21.79 7.49 -3.91
N LEU A 104 20.98 6.46 -3.73
CA LEU A 104 20.04 6.32 -2.64
C LEU A 104 20.38 5.07 -1.83
N GLN A 105 20.45 5.20 -0.50
CA GLN A 105 20.72 4.08 0.38
C GLN A 105 19.49 3.18 0.50
N PHE A 106 19.64 1.91 0.13
CA PHE A 106 18.60 0.89 0.27
C PHE A 106 18.96 -0.08 1.42
N PHE A 107 18.03 -0.25 2.37
CA PHE A 107 18.15 -1.23 3.43
C PHE A 107 17.25 -2.44 3.15
N LYS A 108 17.87 -3.59 2.94
CA LYS A 108 17.16 -4.85 2.71
C LYS A 108 16.78 -5.52 4.02
N SER A 109 15.73 -5.06 4.65
CA SER A 109 15.26 -5.57 5.95
C SER A 109 13.74 -5.44 6.06
N LYS A 110 13.14 -6.22 6.96
CA LYS A 110 11.83 -5.87 7.52
C LYS A 110 12.02 -4.71 8.49
N PHE A 111 11.01 -3.87 8.62
CA PHE A 111 11.11 -2.73 9.51
C PHE A 111 11.24 -3.14 10.98
N GLU A 112 10.59 -4.22 11.39
CA GLU A 112 10.70 -4.76 12.74
C GLU A 112 12.12 -5.21 13.11
N ASP A 113 12.90 -5.61 12.11
CA ASP A 113 14.28 -6.12 12.27
C ASP A 113 15.32 -5.07 11.86
N PHE A 114 14.90 -3.84 11.54
CA PHE A 114 15.78 -2.78 11.06
C PHE A 114 16.63 -2.19 12.21
N GLU A 115 17.93 -2.15 11.99
CA GLU A 115 18.90 -1.52 12.87
C GLU A 115 19.76 -0.52 12.11
N THR A 116 20.02 0.63 12.71
CA THR A 116 20.83 1.70 12.12
C THR A 116 21.38 2.60 13.22
N ASP A 117 22.58 3.13 13.00
CA ASP A 117 23.17 4.19 13.83
C ASP A 117 22.70 5.59 13.40
N ARG A 118 22.06 5.70 12.23
CA ARG A 118 21.48 6.95 11.73
C ARG A 118 20.13 7.20 12.38
N THR A 119 19.85 8.44 12.74
CA THR A 119 18.52 8.90 13.14
C THR A 119 17.90 9.75 12.04
N TYR A 120 16.57 9.64 11.91
CA TYR A 120 15.79 10.36 10.91
C TYR A 120 14.88 11.39 11.58
N ASP A 121 14.57 12.46 10.85
CA ASP A 121 13.55 13.43 11.26
C ASP A 121 12.15 12.87 11.09
N LEU A 122 11.93 12.07 10.01
CA LEU A 122 10.65 11.47 9.71
C LEU A 122 10.83 10.03 9.19
N ILE A 123 9.92 9.16 9.62
CA ILE A 123 9.68 7.85 9.00
C ILE A 123 8.36 7.95 8.25
N LEU A 124 8.36 7.51 6.99
CA LEU A 124 7.20 7.45 6.14
C LEU A 124 6.76 5.99 5.96
N GLU A 125 5.50 5.70 6.26
CA GLU A 125 4.82 4.44 5.95
C GLU A 125 3.63 4.75 5.02
N SER A 126 3.85 4.59 3.71
CA SER A 126 2.82 4.81 2.68
C SER A 126 2.35 3.46 2.12
N GLU A 127 1.17 3.00 2.53
CA GLU A 127 0.61 1.66 2.22
C GLU A 127 1.56 0.51 2.58
N SER A 128 2.27 0.67 3.67
CA SER A 128 3.23 -0.31 4.18
C SER A 128 2.98 -0.71 5.63
N ALA A 129 2.33 0.15 6.42
CA ALA A 129 2.00 -0.12 7.81
C ALA A 129 1.21 -1.42 8.00
N CYS A 130 0.31 -1.75 7.05
CA CYS A 130 -0.50 -2.97 7.10
C CYS A 130 0.31 -4.28 7.06
N TYR A 131 1.57 -4.25 6.63
CA TYR A 131 2.49 -5.40 6.60
C TYR A 131 3.38 -5.49 7.84
N ILE A 132 3.42 -4.45 8.67
CA ILE A 132 4.31 -4.31 9.83
C ILE A 132 3.52 -4.66 11.09
N LYS A 133 4.09 -5.44 12.01
CA LYS A 133 3.44 -5.71 13.29
C LYS A 133 3.37 -4.43 14.11
N ILE A 134 2.18 -4.08 14.60
CA ILE A 134 1.87 -2.78 15.19
C ILE A 134 2.91 -2.38 16.25
N GLU A 135 3.06 -3.17 17.31
CA GLU A 135 3.94 -2.83 18.45
C GLU A 135 5.41 -2.79 18.01
N ALA A 136 5.84 -3.76 17.19
CA ALA A 136 7.21 -3.84 16.70
C ALA A 136 7.53 -2.68 15.75
N GLY A 137 6.57 -2.25 14.92
CA GLY A 137 6.70 -1.08 14.06
C GLY A 137 6.94 0.20 14.84
N PHE A 138 6.12 0.47 15.87
CA PHE A 138 6.32 1.63 16.75
C PHE A 138 7.64 1.58 17.50
N ILE A 139 8.08 0.40 17.97
CA ILE A 139 9.40 0.23 18.62
C ILE A 139 10.52 0.57 17.63
N SER A 140 10.45 0.06 16.39
CA SER A 140 11.46 0.36 15.37
C SER A 140 11.44 1.83 14.96
N ALA A 141 10.25 2.44 14.81
CA ALA A 141 10.12 3.86 14.54
C ALA A 141 10.75 4.70 15.67
N ARG A 142 10.45 4.36 16.93
CA ARG A 142 11.06 5.05 18.09
C ARG A 142 12.57 4.96 18.09
N ARG A 143 13.14 3.83 17.72
CA ARG A 143 14.60 3.62 17.68
C ARG A 143 15.27 4.44 16.58
N ALA A 144 14.68 4.48 15.39
CA ALA A 144 15.26 5.14 14.22
C ALA A 144 14.97 6.65 14.14
N LEU A 145 13.98 7.19 14.88
CA LEU A 145 13.69 8.61 14.93
C LEU A 145 14.52 9.36 15.97
N ARG A 146 14.95 10.58 15.63
CA ARG A 146 15.45 11.53 16.65
C ARG A 146 14.35 11.85 17.68
N THR A 147 14.74 12.40 18.83
CA THR A 147 13.76 12.97 19.77
C THR A 147 12.98 14.10 19.11
N GLY A 148 11.67 14.10 19.25
CA GLY A 148 10.78 15.02 18.57
C GLY A 148 10.57 14.75 17.08
N GLY A 149 11.16 13.69 16.53
CA GLY A 149 10.96 13.24 15.14
C GLY A 149 9.55 12.66 14.90
N TYR A 150 9.22 12.43 13.65
CA TYR A 150 7.84 12.16 13.22
C TYR A 150 7.69 10.79 12.56
N LEU A 151 6.54 10.16 12.79
CA LEU A 151 6.06 9.00 12.02
C LEU A 151 4.83 9.44 11.22
N LEU A 152 4.94 9.48 9.89
CA LEU A 152 3.85 9.78 8.97
C LEU A 152 3.37 8.49 8.34
N VAL A 153 2.12 8.15 8.58
CA VAL A 153 1.49 6.91 8.12
C VAL A 153 0.31 7.23 7.23
N ALA A 154 0.25 6.64 6.05
CA ALA A 154 -0.91 6.68 5.17
C ALA A 154 -1.28 5.26 4.76
N ASP A 155 -2.34 4.72 5.33
CA ASP A 155 -2.76 3.34 5.10
C ASP A 155 -4.27 3.17 5.40
N TYR A 156 -4.78 1.99 5.11
CA TYR A 156 -6.16 1.64 5.42
C TYR A 156 -6.26 0.82 6.71
N PHE A 157 -7.20 1.22 7.56
CA PHE A 157 -7.43 0.66 8.89
C PHE A 157 -8.84 0.10 9.01
N VAL A 158 -8.99 -0.96 9.80
CA VAL A 158 -10.29 -1.52 10.15
C VAL A 158 -10.94 -0.64 11.20
N CYS A 159 -12.13 -0.10 10.88
CA CYS A 159 -12.90 0.74 11.80
C CYS A 159 -14.09 0.04 12.45
N TYR A 160 -14.44 -1.17 11.99
CA TYR A 160 -15.54 -1.95 12.52
C TYR A 160 -15.10 -3.39 12.79
N HIS A 161 -15.35 -3.90 14.01
CA HIS A 161 -15.15 -5.30 14.35
C HIS A 161 -16.40 -6.11 14.02
N ASP A 162 -16.33 -6.93 12.98
CA ASP A 162 -17.30 -8.01 12.80
C ASP A 162 -16.87 -9.20 13.68
N GLU A 163 -17.69 -9.56 14.66
CA GLU A 163 -17.48 -10.73 15.57
C GLU A 163 -17.35 -12.05 14.79
N LYS A 164 -17.82 -12.11 13.56
CA LYS A 164 -17.75 -13.29 12.68
C LYS A 164 -16.42 -13.46 11.94
N GLY A 165 -15.45 -12.58 12.17
CA GLY A 165 -14.12 -12.73 11.62
C GLY A 165 -14.08 -12.67 10.09
N SER A 166 -14.66 -11.63 9.51
CA SER A 166 -14.67 -11.41 8.06
C SER A 166 -13.26 -11.60 7.49
N PRO A 167 -13.10 -12.35 6.38
CA PRO A 167 -11.81 -12.53 5.70
C PRO A 167 -11.16 -11.22 5.28
N HIS A 168 -11.94 -10.14 5.19
CA HIS A 168 -11.52 -8.79 4.83
C HIS A 168 -10.57 -8.12 5.84
N LEU A 169 -10.55 -8.63 7.07
CA LEU A 169 -9.86 -7.98 8.17
C LEU A 169 -8.43 -8.47 8.37
N LYS A 170 -8.01 -9.50 7.62
CA LYS A 170 -6.70 -10.16 7.83
C LYS A 170 -5.48 -9.35 7.37
N SER A 171 -5.67 -8.33 6.52
CA SER A 171 -4.59 -7.54 5.94
C SER A 171 -4.59 -6.08 6.37
N SER A 172 -5.27 -5.73 7.45
CA SER A 172 -5.35 -4.35 7.92
C SER A 172 -5.39 -4.31 9.44
N HIS A 173 -4.77 -3.29 10.01
CA HIS A 173 -4.77 -3.11 11.45
C HIS A 173 -6.08 -2.51 11.96
N PRO A 174 -6.59 -2.95 13.13
CA PRO A 174 -7.66 -2.25 13.81
C PRO A 174 -7.23 -0.83 14.18
N MET A 175 -7.99 0.17 13.75
CA MET A 175 -7.69 1.60 13.94
C MET A 175 -7.39 1.93 15.41
N GLN A 176 -8.25 1.52 16.32
CA GLN A 176 -8.10 1.80 17.76
C GLN A 176 -6.86 1.12 18.37
N ALA A 177 -6.54 -0.09 17.93
CA ALA A 177 -5.33 -0.79 18.39
C ALA A 177 -4.07 -0.09 17.90
N TYR A 178 -4.06 0.39 16.66
CA TYR A 178 -2.94 1.13 16.09
C TYR A 178 -2.68 2.45 16.83
N LEU A 179 -3.73 3.26 17.05
CA LEU A 179 -3.63 4.51 17.81
C LEU A 179 -3.16 4.27 19.24
N LYS A 180 -3.72 3.24 19.91
CA LYS A 180 -3.32 2.90 21.28
C LYS A 180 -1.87 2.43 21.39
N ALA A 181 -1.37 1.68 20.40
CA ALA A 181 0.02 1.26 20.36
C ALA A 181 0.97 2.44 20.20
N GLY A 182 0.59 3.44 19.38
CA GLY A 182 1.34 4.69 19.26
C GLY A 182 1.45 5.42 20.60
N GLU A 183 0.35 5.57 21.33
CA GLU A 183 0.34 6.17 22.67
C GLU A 183 1.24 5.40 23.65
N VAL A 184 1.14 4.06 23.67
CA VAL A 184 1.96 3.20 24.54
C VAL A 184 3.45 3.28 24.22
N ALA A 185 3.79 3.51 22.96
CA ALA A 185 5.17 3.67 22.49
C ALA A 185 5.71 5.11 22.63
N ASP A 186 5.05 5.97 23.41
CA ASP A 186 5.37 7.39 23.61
C ASP A 186 5.40 8.20 22.31
N PHE A 187 4.38 7.98 21.47
CA PHE A 187 4.08 8.85 20.34
C PHE A 187 2.82 9.66 20.62
N LYS A 188 2.89 10.95 20.30
CA LYS A 188 1.74 11.85 20.34
C LYS A 188 1.14 12.00 18.94
N LEU A 189 -0.12 11.68 18.77
CA LEU A 189 -0.86 11.98 17.53
C LEU A 189 -1.01 13.50 17.38
N LEU A 190 -0.47 14.07 16.31
CA LEU A 190 -0.55 15.50 15.99
C LEU A 190 -1.65 15.83 15.00
N LYS A 191 -1.78 14.99 13.94
CA LYS A 191 -2.78 15.16 12.90
C LYS A 191 -3.38 13.82 12.52
N GLU A 192 -4.65 13.84 12.18
CA GLU A 192 -5.35 12.73 11.50
C GLU A 192 -6.17 13.30 10.35
N TYR A 193 -6.22 12.56 9.25
CA TYR A 193 -7.00 12.92 8.07
C TYR A 193 -7.62 11.69 7.43
N ASP A 194 -8.93 11.72 7.25
CA ASP A 194 -9.69 10.65 6.56
C ASP A 194 -9.74 10.97 5.06
N GLN A 195 -8.95 10.24 4.27
CA GLN A 195 -8.93 10.37 2.81
C GLN A 195 -9.68 9.23 2.10
N THR A 196 -10.57 8.53 2.82
CA THR A 196 -11.29 7.37 2.28
C THR A 196 -11.96 7.70 0.96
N GLU A 197 -12.80 8.73 0.93
CA GLU A 197 -13.52 9.10 -0.30
C GLU A 197 -12.58 9.49 -1.44
N ASN A 198 -11.47 10.16 -1.11
CA ASN A 198 -10.49 10.60 -2.10
C ASN A 198 -9.72 9.46 -2.76
N THR A 199 -9.70 8.27 -2.18
CA THR A 199 -8.99 7.09 -2.72
C THR A 199 -9.92 6.08 -3.41
N MET A 200 -11.22 6.14 -3.14
CA MET A 200 -12.20 5.16 -3.66
C MET A 200 -12.28 5.08 -5.17
N PRO A 201 -12.17 6.16 -5.96
CA PRO A 201 -12.22 6.03 -7.42
C PRO A 201 -11.12 5.12 -7.99
N THR A 202 -9.95 5.05 -7.36
CA THR A 202 -8.88 4.11 -7.76
C THR A 202 -9.31 2.66 -7.54
N LEU A 203 -9.97 2.38 -6.41
CA LEU A 203 -10.47 1.04 -6.09
C LEU A 203 -11.59 0.63 -7.05
N ASP A 204 -12.51 1.53 -7.36
CA ASP A 204 -13.59 1.29 -8.32
C ASP A 204 -13.05 1.04 -9.74
N ALA A 205 -12.01 1.79 -10.16
CA ALA A 205 -11.34 1.56 -11.44
C ALA A 205 -10.67 0.19 -11.48
N ALA A 206 -9.98 -0.22 -10.41
CA ALA A 206 -9.37 -1.55 -10.30
C ALA A 206 -10.43 -2.67 -10.37
N TYR A 207 -11.55 -2.52 -9.66
CA TYR A 207 -12.68 -3.45 -9.72
C TYR A 207 -13.25 -3.56 -11.15
N ASN A 208 -13.48 -2.42 -11.83
CA ASN A 208 -13.99 -2.38 -13.18
C ASN A 208 -13.01 -3.02 -14.18
N PHE A 209 -11.71 -2.79 -14.02
CA PHE A 209 -10.70 -3.45 -14.83
C PHE A 209 -10.74 -4.98 -14.66
N ILE A 210 -10.80 -5.46 -13.43
CA ILE A 210 -10.92 -6.90 -13.15
C ILE A 210 -12.17 -7.47 -13.80
N LYS A 211 -13.32 -6.83 -13.62
CA LYS A 211 -14.61 -7.29 -14.14
C LYS A 211 -14.67 -7.29 -15.67
N ARG A 212 -14.08 -6.29 -16.32
CA ARG A 212 -14.16 -6.14 -17.79
C ARG A 212 -13.10 -6.92 -18.54
N PHE A 213 -11.92 -7.11 -17.96
CA PHE A 213 -10.81 -7.73 -18.67
C PHE A 213 -10.36 -9.05 -18.06
N ILE A 214 -10.15 -9.10 -16.76
CA ILE A 214 -9.57 -10.29 -16.12
C ILE A 214 -10.57 -11.45 -16.11
N LEU A 215 -11.80 -11.21 -15.64
CA LEU A 215 -12.82 -12.26 -15.54
C LEU A 215 -13.20 -12.86 -16.89
N PRO A 216 -13.56 -12.08 -17.93
CA PRO A 216 -13.91 -12.64 -19.22
C PRO A 216 -12.73 -13.39 -19.88
N THR A 217 -11.49 -12.89 -19.68
CA THR A 217 -10.30 -13.57 -20.20
C THR A 217 -10.07 -14.91 -19.50
N ALA A 218 -10.23 -14.96 -18.18
CA ALA A 218 -10.13 -16.21 -17.42
C ALA A 218 -11.22 -17.20 -17.80
N GLU A 219 -12.45 -16.73 -17.99
CA GLU A 219 -13.57 -17.55 -18.46
C GLU A 219 -13.31 -18.13 -19.86
N TYR A 220 -12.85 -17.29 -20.80
CA TYR A 220 -12.46 -17.74 -22.13
C TYR A 220 -11.34 -18.81 -22.08
N ALA A 221 -10.31 -18.57 -21.29
CA ALA A 221 -9.22 -19.52 -21.12
C ALA A 221 -9.72 -20.86 -20.54
N GLN A 222 -10.62 -20.81 -19.56
CA GLN A 222 -11.24 -21.99 -18.96
C GLN A 222 -12.06 -22.78 -19.99
N VAL A 223 -12.93 -22.11 -20.74
CA VAL A 223 -13.76 -22.76 -21.79
C VAL A 223 -12.88 -23.33 -22.89
N SER A 224 -11.85 -22.61 -23.30
CA SER A 224 -10.90 -23.06 -24.32
C SER A 224 -10.16 -24.33 -23.87
N LEU A 225 -9.69 -24.36 -22.62
CA LEU A 225 -9.01 -25.52 -22.03
C LEU A 225 -9.96 -26.72 -21.92
N GLN A 226 -11.20 -26.49 -21.49
CA GLN A 226 -12.21 -27.54 -21.38
C GLN A 226 -12.51 -28.21 -22.74
N ARG A 227 -12.56 -27.40 -23.81
CA ARG A 227 -12.81 -27.89 -25.17
C ARG A 227 -11.62 -28.61 -25.78
N LYS A 228 -10.41 -28.07 -25.64
CA LYS A 228 -9.20 -28.59 -26.28
C LYS A 228 -8.55 -29.74 -25.50
N ASN A 229 -8.60 -29.71 -24.16
CA ASN A 229 -7.96 -30.69 -23.27
C ASN A 229 -8.83 -31.00 -22.04
N PRO A 230 -9.96 -31.75 -22.21
CA PRO A 230 -10.93 -31.97 -21.15
C PRO A 230 -10.33 -32.70 -19.93
N LEU A 231 -9.38 -33.61 -20.14
CA LEU A 231 -8.73 -34.33 -19.04
C LEU A 231 -7.85 -33.39 -18.18
N THR A 232 -7.07 -32.52 -18.83
CA THR A 232 -6.26 -31.51 -18.13
C THR A 232 -7.16 -30.54 -17.37
N TYR A 233 -8.28 -30.14 -17.95
CA TYR A 233 -9.26 -29.29 -17.28
C TYR A 233 -9.83 -29.93 -16.02
N GLN A 234 -10.24 -31.23 -16.10
CA GLN A 234 -10.76 -31.95 -14.94
C GLN A 234 -9.73 -32.08 -13.83
N LEU A 235 -8.47 -32.37 -14.18
CA LEU A 235 -7.37 -32.44 -13.22
C LEU A 235 -7.15 -31.09 -12.53
N MET A 236 -7.09 -30.02 -13.30
CA MET A 236 -6.93 -28.67 -12.74
C MET A 236 -8.12 -28.25 -11.87
N LYS A 237 -9.34 -28.55 -12.27
CA LYS A 237 -10.54 -28.30 -11.48
C LYS A 237 -10.54 -29.07 -10.17
N SER A 238 -10.10 -30.32 -10.18
CA SER A 238 -9.96 -31.13 -8.96
C SER A 238 -8.92 -30.57 -7.99
N LEU A 239 -7.77 -30.14 -8.50
CA LEU A 239 -6.65 -29.65 -7.69
C LEU A 239 -6.85 -28.22 -7.20
N PHE A 240 -7.42 -27.35 -8.02
CA PHE A 240 -7.46 -25.89 -7.78
C PHE A 240 -8.86 -25.29 -7.73
N GLY A 241 -9.92 -26.03 -8.06
CA GLY A 241 -11.27 -25.48 -8.20
C GLY A 241 -11.79 -24.78 -6.94
N LYS A 242 -11.60 -25.39 -5.76
CA LYS A 242 -12.00 -24.78 -4.47
C LYS A 242 -11.19 -23.51 -4.13
N LYS A 243 -9.92 -23.46 -4.52
CA LYS A 243 -9.04 -22.32 -4.28
C LYS A 243 -9.36 -21.16 -5.23
N LEU A 244 -9.82 -21.49 -6.44
CA LEU A 244 -10.20 -20.49 -7.45
C LEU A 244 -11.56 -19.88 -7.13
N SER A 245 -12.58 -20.68 -6.74
CA SER A 245 -13.89 -20.17 -6.33
C SER A 245 -13.78 -19.26 -5.09
N GLY A 246 -13.01 -19.66 -4.07
CA GLY A 246 -12.78 -18.81 -2.90
C GLY A 246 -12.07 -17.49 -3.20
N LYS A 247 -11.23 -17.42 -4.24
CA LYS A 247 -10.65 -16.16 -4.70
C LYS A 247 -11.64 -15.29 -5.47
N MET A 248 -12.56 -15.88 -6.23
CA MET A 248 -13.62 -15.13 -6.92
C MET A 248 -14.61 -14.51 -5.93
N ASP A 249 -14.98 -15.23 -4.88
CA ASP A 249 -15.84 -14.69 -3.80
C ASP A 249 -15.14 -13.53 -3.05
N GLN A 250 -13.81 -13.50 -3.03
CA GLN A 250 -13.01 -12.41 -2.46
C GLN A 250 -12.94 -11.16 -3.35
N MET A 251 -13.35 -11.22 -4.60
CA MET A 251 -13.29 -10.07 -5.51
C MET A 251 -14.32 -8.98 -5.18
N ASP A 252 -15.42 -9.34 -4.53
CA ASP A 252 -16.36 -8.33 -4.01
C ASP A 252 -15.73 -7.44 -2.93
N LEU A 253 -14.60 -7.87 -2.35
CA LEU A 253 -13.81 -7.12 -1.36
C LEU A 253 -13.12 -5.87 -1.92
N VAL A 254 -12.91 -5.86 -3.23
CA VAL A 254 -12.29 -4.75 -3.96
C VAL A 254 -13.32 -3.66 -4.31
N LYS A 255 -14.60 -3.83 -3.94
CA LYS A 255 -15.61 -2.78 -4.13
C LYS A 255 -15.44 -1.69 -3.10
N SER A 256 -15.46 -0.44 -3.55
CA SER A 256 -15.40 0.73 -2.67
C SER A 256 -16.52 0.75 -1.62
N GLU A 257 -17.72 0.25 -1.97
CA GLU A 257 -18.86 0.12 -1.03
C GLU A 257 -18.53 -0.82 0.14
N GLU A 258 -17.90 -1.97 -0.14
CA GLU A 258 -17.49 -2.91 0.90
C GLU A 258 -16.32 -2.35 1.72
N PHE A 259 -15.40 -1.65 1.09
CA PHE A 259 -14.30 -0.97 1.77
C PHE A 259 -14.85 0.02 2.81
N ARG A 260 -15.77 0.90 2.43
CA ARG A 260 -16.37 1.92 3.31
C ARG A 260 -17.07 1.36 4.54
N LYS A 261 -17.62 0.15 4.46
CA LYS A 261 -18.33 -0.48 5.60
C LYS A 261 -17.39 -0.86 6.73
N TYR A 262 -16.17 -1.27 6.40
CA TYR A 262 -15.28 -1.91 7.37
C TYR A 262 -13.96 -1.17 7.56
N ARG A 263 -13.60 -0.29 6.64
CA ARG A 263 -12.28 0.34 6.59
C ARG A 263 -12.37 1.83 6.36
N LYS A 264 -11.30 2.51 6.80
CA LYS A 264 -11.00 3.89 6.45
C LYS A 264 -9.59 3.98 5.95
N TYR A 265 -9.36 4.84 4.98
CA TYR A 265 -8.03 5.19 4.54
C TYR A 265 -7.60 6.48 5.26
N MET A 266 -6.63 6.35 6.18
CA MET A 266 -6.25 7.42 7.09
C MET A 266 -4.83 7.89 6.85
N ILE A 267 -4.59 9.18 7.05
CA ILE A 267 -3.26 9.73 7.28
C ILE A 267 -3.15 10.06 8.77
N TYR A 268 -2.08 9.57 9.39
CA TYR A 268 -1.72 9.87 10.77
C TYR A 268 -0.32 10.48 10.82
N LEU A 269 -0.18 11.62 11.48
CA LEU A 269 1.12 12.20 11.83
C LEU A 269 1.31 12.07 13.34
N PHE A 270 2.28 11.26 13.74
CA PHE A 270 2.70 11.10 15.12
C PHE A 270 4.03 11.81 15.35
N GLN A 271 4.25 12.28 16.58
CA GLN A 271 5.53 12.79 17.04
C GLN A 271 6.07 11.94 18.20
N LYS A 272 7.34 11.55 18.12
CA LYS A 272 8.05 10.87 19.19
C LYS A 272 8.29 11.85 20.35
N ILE A 273 7.82 11.48 21.55
CA ILE A 273 8.01 12.24 22.79
C ILE A 273 9.32 11.86 23.46
#